data_1f277d4de2dd6d13699ecdde5747f892
#
_entry.id   1f277d4de2dd6d13699ecdde5747f892
#
_cell.length_a   1.000
_cell.length_b   1.000
_cell.length_c   1.000
_cell.angle_alpha   90.00
_cell.angle_beta   90.00
_cell.angle_gamma   90.00
#
_symmetry.space_group_name_H-M   'P 1'
#
loop_
_entity.id
_entity.type
_entity.pdbx_description
1 polymer ?
#
loop_
_entity_poly.entity_id
_entity_poly.type
_entity_poly.pdbx_seq_one_letter_code
_entity_poly.pdbx_strand_id
1 'polypeptide(L)'
;MILSYHPCFEADKNILCAGREPAADDLAAITAAHAVILPQGCRRSLYEMAHNNCRHVFPNFDSRFQYAGKIGQVRLFQEKNVPHPRTETYLNLNKFAEHYGGFTATPAFDLPFVFKFDWGGEGYQVYLIQSASEFKDILQTARDYEDNGHTGFIIQEYIPSNNRSLRVVVIGQTVVSYWRVQSNTRNFCSNLARGAVIDAQADPELQALAVTSVKAFCSRTGINLAGFDLLFSSQRKRSIPLFLEINYYFGRRGLGGSERFYETLIAEIEKWLDRIGLRSARTF
;
A
#
# COMPACT_ATOMS: atom_id res chain seq x y z
N MET A 1 26.27 11.82 12.12
CA MET A 1 25.08 12.71 12.18
C MET A 1 23.89 11.96 11.61
N ILE A 2 22.76 11.97 12.29
CA ILE A 2 21.45 11.48 11.83
C ILE A 2 20.63 12.69 11.39
N LEU A 3 20.08 12.66 10.19
CA LEU A 3 19.21 13.70 9.64
C LEU A 3 17.77 13.23 9.64
N SER A 4 16.85 14.03 10.18
CA SER A 4 15.42 13.74 10.16
C SER A 4 14.62 14.78 9.38
N TYR A 5 13.81 14.29 8.45
CA TYR A 5 12.71 15.04 7.83
C TYR A 5 11.35 14.67 8.46
N HIS A 6 11.36 13.74 9.42
CA HIS A 6 10.13 13.26 10.06
C HIS A 6 9.74 14.19 11.23
N PRO A 7 8.52 14.75 11.24
CA PRO A 7 8.13 15.77 12.22
C PRO A 7 8.07 15.26 13.66
N CYS A 8 7.93 13.94 13.85
CA CYS A 8 7.80 13.31 15.18
C CYS A 8 9.06 12.52 15.61
N PHE A 9 10.17 12.63 14.87
CA PHE A 9 11.43 11.99 15.25
C PHE A 9 12.54 13.04 15.33
N GLU A 10 13.00 13.30 16.55
CA GLU A 10 14.11 14.21 16.80
C GLU A 10 15.45 13.51 16.57
N ALA A 11 16.34 14.16 15.82
CA ALA A 11 17.66 13.66 15.44
C ALA A 11 18.73 14.75 15.62
N ASP A 12 19.98 14.46 15.28
CA ASP A 12 21.09 15.42 15.37
C ASP A 12 20.83 16.68 14.54
N LYS A 13 20.14 16.51 13.39
CA LYS A 13 19.64 17.61 12.55
C LYS A 13 18.22 17.33 12.09
N ASN A 14 17.36 18.31 12.20
CA ASN A 14 15.96 18.22 11.77
C ASN A 14 15.66 19.27 10.70
N ILE A 15 15.04 18.86 9.59
CA ILE A 15 14.61 19.73 8.49
C ILE A 15 13.13 19.43 8.20
N LEU A 16 12.29 20.45 8.27
CA LEU A 16 10.89 20.34 7.85
C LEU A 16 10.78 20.51 6.34
N CYS A 17 10.41 19.43 5.64
CA CYS A 17 10.19 19.48 4.20
C CYS A 17 8.84 20.10 3.84
N ALA A 18 7.81 19.94 4.67
CA ALA A 18 6.45 20.47 4.47
C ALA A 18 5.88 20.29 3.05
N GLY A 19 6.27 19.22 2.36
CA GLY A 19 5.82 18.92 0.99
C GLY A 19 6.46 19.77 -0.12
N ARG A 20 7.46 20.62 0.19
CA ARG A 20 8.26 21.32 -0.83
C ARG A 20 9.16 20.37 -1.61
N GLU A 21 9.62 20.78 -2.77
CA GLU A 21 10.69 20.08 -3.47
C GLU A 21 12.02 20.24 -2.71
N PRO A 22 12.88 19.20 -2.70
CA PRO A 22 14.21 19.29 -2.11
C PRO A 22 15.11 20.27 -2.90
N ALA A 23 16.01 20.94 -2.19
CA ALA A 23 16.92 21.95 -2.73
C ALA A 23 18.40 21.58 -2.48
N ALA A 24 19.33 22.43 -2.88
CA ALA A 24 20.77 22.22 -2.70
C ALA A 24 21.17 22.03 -1.22
N ASP A 25 20.53 22.76 -0.30
CA ASP A 25 20.77 22.63 1.13
C ASP A 25 20.33 21.26 1.68
N ASP A 26 19.27 20.67 1.11
CA ASP A 26 18.85 19.31 1.43
C ASP A 26 19.88 18.29 0.96
N LEU A 27 20.39 18.44 -0.26
CA LEU A 27 21.43 17.59 -0.81
C LEU A 27 22.70 17.64 0.07
N ALA A 28 23.14 18.84 0.44
CA ALA A 28 24.30 19.01 1.29
C ALA A 28 24.10 18.33 2.69
N ALA A 29 22.91 18.50 3.28
CA ALA A 29 22.58 17.89 4.55
C ALA A 29 22.50 16.36 4.46
N ILE A 30 21.89 15.82 3.40
CA ILE A 30 21.75 14.38 3.15
C ILE A 30 23.13 13.75 2.91
N THR A 31 23.99 14.38 2.11
CA THR A 31 25.35 13.87 1.82
C THR A 31 26.22 13.83 3.06
N ALA A 32 26.04 14.77 3.99
CA ALA A 32 26.78 14.80 5.26
C ALA A 32 26.21 13.84 6.31
N ALA A 33 25.03 13.24 6.08
CA ALA A 33 24.38 12.36 7.05
C ALA A 33 24.86 10.91 6.94
N HIS A 34 24.93 10.21 8.08
CA HIS A 34 25.14 8.76 8.15
C HIS A 34 23.82 7.99 7.99
N ALA A 35 22.71 8.60 8.37
CA ALA A 35 21.36 8.06 8.19
C ALA A 35 20.34 9.20 7.98
N VAL A 36 19.32 8.92 7.17
CA VAL A 36 18.21 9.85 6.88
C VAL A 36 16.88 9.20 7.25
N ILE A 37 16.08 9.92 8.05
CA ILE A 37 14.72 9.53 8.45
C ILE A 37 13.73 10.37 7.68
N LEU A 38 12.88 9.70 6.90
CA LEU A 38 11.88 10.33 6.03
C LEU A 38 10.45 10.15 6.57
N PRO A 39 9.54 11.10 6.36
CA PRO A 39 8.13 10.91 6.71
C PRO A 39 7.42 9.99 5.71
N GLN A 40 6.31 9.36 6.17
CA GLN A 40 5.46 8.52 5.31
C GLN A 40 5.03 9.22 4.01
N GLY A 41 4.73 10.52 4.11
CA GLY A 41 4.25 11.33 3.00
C GLY A 41 5.36 12.00 2.17
N CYS A 42 6.63 11.57 2.29
CA CYS A 42 7.69 12.21 1.51
C CYS A 42 7.45 12.09 0.01
N ARG A 43 7.86 13.12 -0.73
CA ARG A 43 7.85 13.13 -2.19
C ARG A 43 8.90 12.17 -2.75
N ARG A 44 8.66 11.71 -3.96
CA ARG A 44 9.61 10.88 -4.71
C ARG A 44 10.97 11.56 -4.85
N SER A 45 11.00 12.83 -5.20
CA SER A 45 12.22 13.62 -5.35
C SER A 45 13.09 13.65 -4.08
N LEU A 46 12.47 13.79 -2.89
CA LEU A 46 13.20 13.76 -1.62
C LEU A 46 13.71 12.33 -1.31
N TYR A 47 12.89 11.31 -1.58
CA TYR A 47 13.32 9.93 -1.40
C TYR A 47 14.52 9.59 -2.28
N GLU A 48 14.43 9.86 -3.57
CA GLU A 48 15.50 9.59 -4.54
C GLU A 48 16.78 10.36 -4.20
N MET A 49 16.66 11.63 -3.77
CA MET A 49 17.81 12.40 -3.30
C MET A 49 18.46 11.74 -2.08
N ALA A 50 17.67 11.31 -1.08
CA ALA A 50 18.20 10.64 0.11
C ALA A 50 18.82 9.27 -0.24
N HIS A 51 18.10 8.45 -1.03
CA HIS A 51 18.52 7.10 -1.42
C HIS A 51 19.83 7.10 -2.21
N ASN A 52 20.03 8.07 -3.10
CA ASN A 52 21.21 8.15 -3.95
C ASN A 52 22.44 8.75 -3.25
N ASN A 53 22.26 9.48 -2.13
CA ASN A 53 23.34 10.24 -1.50
C ASN A 53 23.59 9.87 -0.02
N CYS A 54 22.78 8.97 0.56
CA CYS A 54 22.99 8.45 1.92
C CYS A 54 22.84 6.93 1.95
N ARG A 55 23.79 6.26 2.61
CA ARG A 55 23.82 4.80 2.71
C ARG A 55 22.62 4.22 3.44
N HIS A 56 22.12 4.92 4.43
CA HIS A 56 21.07 4.43 5.33
C HIS A 56 19.86 5.37 5.31
N VAL A 57 18.76 4.91 4.74
CA VAL A 57 17.50 5.65 4.62
C VAL A 57 16.36 4.84 5.23
N PHE A 58 15.58 5.45 6.09
CA PHE A 58 14.36 4.88 6.65
C PHE A 58 13.18 5.85 6.42
N PRO A 59 12.01 5.38 5.97
CA PRO A 59 11.71 4.02 5.52
C PRO A 59 12.31 3.70 4.14
N ASN A 60 12.37 2.41 3.79
CA ASN A 60 12.65 1.99 2.42
C ASN A 60 11.36 2.13 1.58
N PHE A 61 11.39 3.00 0.59
CA PHE A 61 10.28 3.27 -0.33
C PHE A 61 10.60 2.88 -1.79
N ASP A 62 11.62 2.05 -2.04
CA ASP A 62 11.96 1.59 -3.40
C ASP A 62 10.73 1.02 -4.11
N SER A 63 10.08 0.04 -3.47
CA SER A 63 8.89 -0.60 -4.04
C SER A 63 7.72 0.38 -4.22
N ARG A 64 7.59 1.41 -3.36
CA ARG A 64 6.55 2.42 -3.49
C ARG A 64 6.67 3.21 -4.78
N PHE A 65 7.88 3.63 -5.11
CA PHE A 65 8.13 4.51 -6.25
C PHE A 65 8.40 3.76 -7.55
N GLN A 66 8.92 2.52 -7.46
CA GLN A 66 9.12 1.65 -8.62
C GLN A 66 7.80 1.02 -9.11
N TYR A 67 6.90 0.68 -8.18
CA TYR A 67 5.63 0.00 -8.46
C TYR A 67 4.45 0.87 -8.05
N ALA A 68 4.39 2.07 -8.63
CA ALA A 68 3.32 3.03 -8.33
C ALA A 68 1.96 2.57 -8.87
N GLY A 69 0.90 2.97 -8.19
CA GLY A 69 -0.48 2.64 -8.57
C GLY A 69 -0.85 1.19 -8.33
N LYS A 70 -2.07 0.82 -8.67
CA LYS A 70 -2.57 -0.56 -8.56
C LYS A 70 -1.93 -1.48 -9.60
N ILE A 71 -1.69 -0.97 -10.81
CA ILE A 71 -1.00 -1.69 -11.89
C ILE A 71 0.42 -2.06 -11.45
N GLY A 72 1.16 -1.10 -10.88
CA GLY A 72 2.49 -1.34 -10.36
C GLY A 72 2.49 -2.39 -9.23
N GLN A 73 1.55 -2.30 -8.31
CA GLN A 73 1.43 -3.27 -7.20
C GLN A 73 1.13 -4.69 -7.70
N VAL A 74 0.23 -4.85 -8.68
CA VAL A 74 -0.04 -6.16 -9.30
C VAL A 74 1.22 -6.74 -9.93
N ARG A 75 1.99 -5.92 -10.67
CA ARG A 75 3.28 -6.34 -11.22
C ARG A 75 4.25 -6.79 -10.13
N LEU A 76 4.33 -6.06 -9.02
CA LEU A 76 5.18 -6.43 -7.87
C LEU A 76 4.74 -7.78 -7.28
N PHE A 77 3.43 -8.03 -7.12
CA PHE A 77 2.93 -9.32 -6.63
C PHE A 77 3.28 -10.47 -7.56
N GLN A 78 3.17 -10.27 -8.87
CA GLN A 78 3.55 -11.25 -9.89
C GLN A 78 5.06 -11.54 -9.88
N GLU A 79 5.90 -10.50 -9.91
CA GLU A 79 7.37 -10.61 -9.87
C GLU A 79 7.88 -11.29 -8.59
N LYS A 80 7.21 -11.05 -7.46
CA LYS A 80 7.54 -11.68 -6.18
C LYS A 80 6.81 -13.01 -5.95
N ASN A 81 6.01 -13.45 -6.92
CA ASN A 81 5.28 -14.71 -6.90
C ASN A 81 4.49 -14.92 -5.58
N VAL A 82 3.71 -13.90 -5.19
CA VAL A 82 2.82 -13.99 -4.03
C VAL A 82 1.38 -14.24 -4.46
N PRO A 83 0.59 -15.01 -3.69
CA PRO A 83 -0.82 -15.24 -3.98
C PRO A 83 -1.60 -13.91 -3.99
N HIS A 84 -2.31 -13.66 -5.08
CA HIS A 84 -3.20 -12.52 -5.24
C HIS A 84 -4.41 -12.93 -6.10
N PRO A 85 -5.52 -12.20 -6.09
CA PRO A 85 -6.63 -12.48 -7.00
C PRO A 85 -6.16 -12.41 -8.45
N ARG A 86 -6.70 -13.25 -9.34
CA ARG A 86 -6.43 -13.14 -10.79
C ARG A 86 -6.72 -11.71 -11.23
N THR A 87 -5.77 -11.07 -11.88
CA THR A 87 -5.85 -9.65 -12.22
C THR A 87 -5.24 -9.40 -13.58
N GLU A 88 -5.95 -8.66 -14.42
CA GLU A 88 -5.45 -8.08 -15.66
C GLU A 88 -5.26 -6.58 -15.50
N THR A 89 -4.24 -6.04 -16.14
CA THR A 89 -3.85 -4.63 -16.00
C THR A 89 -3.79 -3.96 -17.35
N TYR A 90 -4.36 -2.76 -17.46
CA TYR A 90 -4.44 -1.99 -18.69
C TYR A 90 -3.98 -0.56 -18.46
N LEU A 91 -2.98 -0.11 -19.21
CA LEU A 91 -2.47 1.26 -19.12
C LEU A 91 -3.48 2.28 -19.67
N ASN A 92 -4.37 1.84 -20.58
CA ASN A 92 -5.44 2.63 -21.18
C ASN A 92 -6.43 1.71 -21.90
N LEU A 93 -7.55 2.30 -22.36
CA LEU A 93 -8.59 1.59 -23.11
C LEU A 93 -8.12 0.99 -24.44
N ASN A 94 -7.13 1.62 -25.10
CA ASN A 94 -6.58 1.06 -26.32
C ASN A 94 -5.90 -0.28 -26.06
N LYS A 95 -5.15 -0.42 -24.94
CA LYS A 95 -4.53 -1.69 -24.55
C LYS A 95 -5.56 -2.76 -24.20
N PHE A 96 -6.69 -2.38 -23.61
CA PHE A 96 -7.83 -3.29 -23.41
C PHE A 96 -8.44 -3.74 -24.75
N ALA A 97 -8.71 -2.81 -25.66
CA ALA A 97 -9.28 -3.10 -26.97
C ALA A 97 -8.34 -3.97 -27.84
N GLU A 98 -7.04 -3.73 -27.79
CA GLU A 98 -6.02 -4.59 -28.45
C GLU A 98 -6.08 -6.03 -27.92
N HIS A 99 -6.22 -6.21 -26.60
CA HIS A 99 -6.25 -7.53 -25.96
C HIS A 99 -7.52 -8.31 -26.31
N TYR A 100 -8.68 -7.66 -26.29
CA TYR A 100 -9.97 -8.32 -26.45
C TYR A 100 -10.61 -8.14 -27.84
N GLY A 101 -9.95 -7.44 -28.75
CA GLY A 101 -10.46 -7.22 -30.10
C GLY A 101 -11.53 -6.14 -30.23
N GLY A 102 -11.67 -5.26 -29.23
CA GLY A 102 -12.58 -4.11 -29.28
C GLY A 102 -12.98 -3.56 -27.93
N PHE A 103 -13.50 -2.33 -27.93
CA PHE A 103 -13.93 -1.62 -26.71
C PHE A 103 -15.21 -2.17 -26.08
N THR A 104 -15.96 -3.01 -26.78
CA THR A 104 -17.22 -3.62 -26.30
C THR A 104 -17.04 -5.09 -25.91
N ALA A 105 -15.83 -5.60 -25.98
CA ALA A 105 -15.53 -6.98 -25.66
C ALA A 105 -15.74 -7.26 -24.16
N THR A 106 -16.14 -8.48 -23.84
CA THR A 106 -16.30 -8.95 -22.45
C THR A 106 -14.96 -9.51 -21.96
N PRO A 107 -14.48 -9.10 -20.79
CA PRO A 107 -13.25 -9.67 -20.24
C PRO A 107 -13.43 -11.14 -19.86
N ALA A 108 -12.36 -11.91 -19.84
CA ALA A 108 -12.36 -13.33 -19.49
C ALA A 108 -12.53 -13.57 -17.98
N PHE A 109 -13.45 -12.88 -17.33
CA PHE A 109 -13.80 -13.01 -15.92
C PHE A 109 -15.26 -13.38 -15.76
N ASP A 110 -15.55 -14.30 -14.83
CA ASP A 110 -16.92 -14.58 -14.42
C ASP A 110 -17.50 -13.39 -13.64
N LEU A 111 -18.79 -13.13 -13.84
CA LEU A 111 -19.52 -12.14 -13.04
C LEU A 111 -19.86 -12.74 -11.63
N PRO A 112 -19.75 -11.94 -10.59
CA PRO A 112 -19.24 -10.58 -10.56
C PRO A 112 -17.70 -10.54 -10.58
N PHE A 113 -17.14 -9.46 -11.11
CA PHE A 113 -15.72 -9.15 -11.01
C PHE A 113 -15.51 -7.71 -10.51
N VAL A 114 -14.27 -7.34 -10.17
CA VAL A 114 -13.93 -6.01 -9.64
C VAL A 114 -13.18 -5.22 -10.70
N PHE A 115 -13.65 -4.00 -10.96
CA PHE A 115 -12.97 -3.01 -11.79
C PHE A 115 -12.38 -1.93 -10.89
N LYS A 116 -11.12 -1.55 -11.09
CA LYS A 116 -10.47 -0.50 -10.29
C LYS A 116 -9.66 0.40 -11.20
N PHE A 117 -9.86 1.70 -11.09
CA PHE A 117 -8.93 2.66 -11.70
C PHE A 117 -7.59 2.64 -10.99
N ASP A 118 -6.51 2.94 -11.71
CA ASP A 118 -5.13 2.91 -11.18
C ASP A 118 -4.87 3.97 -10.11
N TRP A 119 -5.66 5.03 -10.11
CA TRP A 119 -5.62 6.11 -9.11
C TRP A 119 -6.74 5.99 -8.07
N GLY A 120 -6.73 6.89 -7.08
CA GLY A 120 -7.69 6.90 -5.98
C GLY A 120 -7.27 6.00 -4.82
N GLY A 121 -7.85 6.22 -3.67
CA GLY A 121 -7.63 5.48 -2.42
C GLY A 121 -8.93 5.29 -1.64
N GLU A 122 -8.88 4.64 -0.47
CA GLU A 122 -10.00 4.45 0.45
C GLU A 122 -11.25 3.80 -0.17
N GLY A 123 -11.07 2.98 -1.22
CA GLY A 123 -12.17 2.34 -1.95
C GLY A 123 -12.90 3.25 -2.94
N TYR A 124 -12.46 4.49 -3.12
CA TYR A 124 -12.88 5.30 -4.26
C TYR A 124 -12.33 4.70 -5.55
N GLN A 125 -13.09 4.80 -6.64
CA GLN A 125 -12.71 4.27 -7.95
C GLN A 125 -12.56 2.72 -7.97
N VAL A 126 -13.35 2.02 -7.15
CA VAL A 126 -13.44 0.55 -7.08
C VAL A 126 -14.89 0.13 -7.24
N TYR A 127 -15.18 -0.68 -8.23
CA TYR A 127 -16.51 -1.05 -8.67
C TYR A 127 -16.68 -2.56 -8.74
N LEU A 128 -17.77 -3.09 -8.19
CA LEU A 128 -18.19 -4.47 -8.40
C LEU A 128 -19.06 -4.50 -9.64
N ILE A 129 -18.64 -5.22 -10.65
CA ILE A 129 -19.34 -5.37 -11.92
C ILE A 129 -20.16 -6.65 -11.88
N GLN A 130 -21.48 -6.52 -11.96
CA GLN A 130 -22.43 -7.62 -11.84
C GLN A 130 -23.13 -7.95 -13.16
N SER A 131 -23.00 -7.08 -14.17
CA SER A 131 -23.63 -7.25 -15.47
C SER A 131 -22.78 -6.68 -16.61
N ALA A 132 -23.03 -7.14 -17.82
CA ALA A 132 -22.41 -6.60 -19.04
C ALA A 132 -22.77 -5.11 -19.26
N SER A 133 -23.95 -4.68 -18.84
CA SER A 133 -24.35 -3.26 -18.92
C SER A 133 -23.48 -2.42 -18.01
N GLU A 134 -23.31 -2.79 -16.72
CA GLU A 134 -22.43 -2.09 -15.78
C GLU A 134 -20.98 -2.03 -16.28
N PHE A 135 -20.52 -3.11 -16.94
CA PHE A 135 -19.18 -3.12 -17.53
C PHE A 135 -19.07 -2.11 -18.68
N LYS A 136 -20.07 -2.01 -19.54
CA LYS A 136 -20.10 -1.01 -20.61
C LYS A 136 -20.09 0.42 -20.05
N ASP A 137 -20.86 0.67 -18.99
CA ASP A 137 -20.95 1.99 -18.36
C ASP A 137 -19.61 2.40 -17.72
N ILE A 138 -18.91 1.46 -17.06
CA ILE A 138 -17.60 1.76 -16.49
C ILE A 138 -16.52 1.96 -17.55
N LEU A 139 -16.58 1.29 -18.69
CA LEU A 139 -15.68 1.57 -19.81
C LEU A 139 -15.93 2.96 -20.43
N GLN A 140 -17.19 3.43 -20.46
CA GLN A 140 -17.46 4.81 -20.85
C GLN A 140 -16.87 5.79 -19.84
N THR A 141 -17.04 5.53 -18.54
CA THR A 141 -16.41 6.32 -17.48
C THR A 141 -14.86 6.32 -17.61
N ALA A 142 -14.26 5.19 -17.97
CA ALA A 142 -12.84 5.10 -18.22
C ALA A 142 -12.39 6.01 -19.38
N ARG A 143 -13.20 6.09 -20.45
CA ARG A 143 -12.94 6.99 -21.57
C ARG A 143 -12.99 8.45 -21.14
N ASP A 144 -14.03 8.82 -20.39
CA ASP A 144 -14.19 10.20 -19.88
C ASP A 144 -13.01 10.60 -18.99
N TYR A 145 -12.45 9.66 -18.20
CA TYR A 145 -11.26 9.89 -17.41
C TYR A 145 -9.99 10.01 -18.27
N GLU A 146 -9.83 9.17 -19.29
CA GLU A 146 -8.69 9.25 -20.21
C GLU A 146 -8.65 10.58 -20.97
N ASP A 147 -9.80 11.08 -21.40
CA ASP A 147 -9.95 12.40 -22.03
C ASP A 147 -9.51 13.56 -21.08
N ASN A 148 -9.57 13.32 -19.78
CA ASN A 148 -9.10 14.24 -18.73
C ASN A 148 -7.69 13.91 -18.20
N GLY A 149 -6.92 13.06 -18.87
CA GLY A 149 -5.55 12.72 -18.54
C GLY A 149 -5.36 11.68 -17.44
N HIS A 150 -6.45 11.01 -16.99
CA HIS A 150 -6.39 9.96 -15.98
C HIS A 150 -6.49 8.60 -16.66
N THR A 151 -5.40 7.87 -16.76
CA THR A 151 -5.34 6.58 -17.48
C THR A 151 -5.05 5.42 -16.53
N GLY A 152 -5.33 4.21 -17.00
CA GLY A 152 -5.00 2.98 -16.32
C GLY A 152 -6.10 2.42 -15.43
N PHE A 153 -6.30 1.11 -15.54
CA PHE A 153 -7.24 0.36 -14.70
C PHE A 153 -6.84 -1.12 -14.61
N ILE A 154 -7.43 -1.80 -13.67
CA ILE A 154 -7.30 -3.25 -13.51
C ILE A 154 -8.69 -3.90 -13.50
N ILE A 155 -8.77 -5.11 -14.04
CA ILE A 155 -9.91 -6.03 -13.91
C ILE A 155 -9.44 -7.19 -13.03
N GLN A 156 -10.17 -7.47 -11.95
CA GLN A 156 -9.74 -8.41 -10.94
C GLN A 156 -10.87 -9.37 -10.57
N GLU A 157 -10.53 -10.64 -10.36
CA GLU A 157 -11.42 -11.66 -9.82
C GLU A 157 -12.06 -11.18 -8.51
N TYR A 158 -13.38 -11.30 -8.40
CA TYR A 158 -14.06 -11.09 -7.13
C TYR A 158 -13.82 -12.27 -6.20
N ILE A 159 -13.31 -11.99 -5.01
CA ILE A 159 -13.08 -13.01 -3.98
C ILE A 159 -14.15 -12.89 -2.90
N PRO A 160 -15.09 -13.83 -2.79
CA PRO A 160 -16.01 -13.90 -1.66
C PRO A 160 -15.23 -14.06 -0.35
N SER A 161 -15.32 -13.05 0.54
CA SER A 161 -14.49 -12.96 1.75
C SER A 161 -15.31 -12.68 3.02
N ASN A 162 -16.63 -13.01 3.01
CA ASN A 162 -17.55 -12.70 4.11
C ASN A 162 -17.54 -11.21 4.50
N ASN A 163 -17.48 -10.33 3.51
CA ASN A 163 -17.45 -8.86 3.66
C ASN A 163 -16.35 -8.37 4.60
N ARG A 164 -15.21 -9.04 4.65
CA ARG A 164 -14.07 -8.64 5.47
C ARG A 164 -12.75 -8.73 4.73
N SER A 165 -11.83 -7.88 5.14
CA SER A 165 -10.43 -7.96 4.71
C SER A 165 -9.51 -7.88 5.91
N LEU A 166 -8.34 -8.49 5.83
CA LEU A 166 -7.33 -8.41 6.86
C LEU A 166 -6.34 -7.30 6.53
N ARG A 167 -6.15 -6.37 7.46
CA ARG A 167 -5.07 -5.39 7.41
C ARG A 167 -3.89 -5.93 8.21
N VAL A 168 -2.71 -5.98 7.59
CA VAL A 168 -1.43 -6.24 8.27
C VAL A 168 -0.56 -5.00 8.10
N VAL A 169 -0.15 -4.39 9.19
CA VAL A 169 0.68 -3.18 9.20
C VAL A 169 2.09 -3.55 9.67
N VAL A 170 3.08 -3.15 8.88
CA VAL A 170 4.50 -3.29 9.18
C VAL A 170 5.06 -1.92 9.55
N ILE A 171 5.73 -1.83 10.69
CA ILE A 171 6.44 -0.65 11.19
C ILE A 171 7.81 -1.15 11.65
N GLY A 172 8.85 -0.99 10.85
CA GLY A 172 10.16 -1.59 11.13
C GLY A 172 10.07 -3.12 11.22
N GLN A 173 10.28 -3.67 12.42
CA GLN A 173 10.12 -5.10 12.73
C GLN A 173 8.78 -5.41 13.42
N THR A 174 8.10 -4.39 13.93
CA THR A 174 6.79 -4.55 14.56
C THR A 174 5.72 -4.78 13.50
N VAL A 175 4.88 -5.80 13.72
CA VAL A 175 3.77 -6.13 12.84
C VAL A 175 2.48 -6.22 13.65
N VAL A 176 1.45 -5.52 13.18
CA VAL A 176 0.10 -5.51 13.78
C VAL A 176 -0.89 -5.98 12.73
N SER A 177 -1.83 -6.83 13.10
CA SER A 177 -2.90 -7.29 12.21
C SER A 177 -4.27 -7.13 12.84
N TYR A 178 -5.28 -6.86 12.00
CA TYR A 178 -6.68 -6.77 12.42
C TYR A 178 -7.61 -6.91 11.21
N TRP A 179 -8.78 -7.51 11.46
CA TRP A 179 -9.85 -7.56 10.47
C TRP A 179 -10.55 -6.22 10.35
N ARG A 180 -10.95 -5.90 9.14
CA ARG A 180 -11.92 -4.85 8.82
C ARG A 180 -13.17 -5.55 8.33
N VAL A 181 -14.24 -5.48 9.11
CA VAL A 181 -15.50 -6.19 8.88
C VAL A 181 -16.56 -5.20 8.47
N GLN A 182 -17.16 -5.40 7.30
CA GLN A 182 -18.26 -4.60 6.80
C GLN A 182 -19.60 -5.28 7.11
N SER A 183 -20.39 -4.67 7.99
CA SER A 183 -21.72 -5.17 8.35
C SER A 183 -22.79 -4.82 7.32
N ASN A 184 -22.59 -3.75 6.55
CA ASN A 184 -23.51 -3.38 5.47
C ASN A 184 -23.23 -4.22 4.21
N THR A 185 -24.10 -5.19 3.94
CA THR A 185 -23.99 -6.10 2.80
C THR A 185 -24.11 -5.43 1.42
N ARG A 186 -24.59 -4.18 1.35
CA ARG A 186 -24.60 -3.38 0.12
C ARG A 186 -23.21 -2.86 -0.25
N ASN A 187 -22.28 -2.82 0.69
CA ASN A 187 -20.89 -2.40 0.48
C ASN A 187 -19.99 -3.61 0.42
N PHE A 188 -19.47 -3.94 -0.76
CA PHE A 188 -18.49 -5.03 -0.90
C PHE A 188 -17.07 -4.65 -0.43
N CYS A 189 -16.80 -3.34 -0.26
CA CYS A 189 -15.51 -2.85 0.25
C CYS A 189 -15.52 -2.78 1.78
N SER A 190 -14.56 -3.40 2.43
CA SER A 190 -14.38 -3.40 3.89
C SER A 190 -13.50 -2.25 4.40
N ASN A 191 -13.72 -1.03 3.89
CA ASN A 191 -12.95 0.15 4.29
C ASN A 191 -13.57 0.85 5.50
N LEU A 192 -12.73 1.32 6.44
CA LEU A 192 -13.17 2.03 7.64
C LEU A 192 -13.90 3.34 7.32
N ALA A 193 -13.52 4.03 6.24
CA ALA A 193 -14.21 5.22 5.75
C ALA A 193 -15.64 4.93 5.25
N ARG A 194 -15.95 3.67 4.91
CA ARG A 194 -17.27 3.20 4.49
C ARG A 194 -18.03 2.44 5.58
N GLY A 195 -17.66 2.61 6.85
CA GLY A 195 -18.36 2.06 7.99
C GLY A 195 -17.95 0.64 8.42
N ALA A 196 -16.84 0.10 7.90
CA ALA A 196 -16.29 -1.14 8.43
C ALA A 196 -15.79 -0.95 9.87
N VAL A 197 -15.90 -2.00 10.68
CA VAL A 197 -15.41 -2.04 12.06
C VAL A 197 -14.14 -2.87 12.15
N ILE A 198 -13.33 -2.56 13.18
CA ILE A 198 -12.08 -3.28 13.45
C ILE A 198 -12.37 -4.43 14.41
N ASP A 199 -11.86 -5.63 14.06
CA ASP A 199 -11.82 -6.79 14.94
C ASP A 199 -10.37 -7.32 14.95
N ALA A 200 -9.71 -7.16 16.09
CA ALA A 200 -8.32 -7.60 16.26
C ALA A 200 -8.21 -9.04 16.80
N GLN A 201 -9.32 -9.67 17.19
CA GLN A 201 -9.28 -10.95 17.89
C GLN A 201 -9.78 -12.13 17.04
N ALA A 202 -10.63 -11.88 16.04
CA ALA A 202 -11.19 -12.95 15.21
C ALA A 202 -10.10 -13.70 14.43
N ASP A 203 -10.28 -14.99 14.29
CA ASP A 203 -9.46 -15.93 13.49
C ASP A 203 -7.94 -15.72 13.66
N PRO A 204 -7.36 -15.89 14.85
CA PRO A 204 -5.94 -15.62 15.12
C PRO A 204 -5.01 -16.46 14.23
N GLU A 205 -5.42 -17.66 13.82
CA GLU A 205 -4.67 -18.52 12.92
C GLU A 205 -4.54 -17.92 11.50
N LEU A 206 -5.62 -17.32 10.98
CA LEU A 206 -5.59 -16.64 9.69
C LEU A 206 -4.75 -15.37 9.77
N GLN A 207 -4.82 -14.65 10.89
CA GLN A 207 -3.97 -13.48 11.13
C GLN A 207 -2.50 -13.89 11.16
N ALA A 208 -2.13 -14.94 11.89
CA ALA A 208 -0.76 -15.45 11.94
C ALA A 208 -0.23 -15.88 10.56
N LEU A 209 -1.06 -16.55 9.76
CA LEU A 209 -0.72 -16.95 8.39
C LEU A 209 -0.45 -15.72 7.50
N ALA A 210 -1.29 -14.70 7.58
CA ALA A 210 -1.11 -13.45 6.83
C ALA A 210 0.14 -12.69 7.28
N VAL A 211 0.37 -12.57 8.59
CA VAL A 211 1.58 -11.94 9.15
C VAL A 211 2.85 -12.64 8.65
N THR A 212 2.87 -13.98 8.64
CA THR A 212 3.98 -14.76 8.11
C THR A 212 4.22 -14.46 6.62
N SER A 213 3.15 -14.43 5.82
CA SER A 213 3.23 -14.14 4.39
C SER A 213 3.72 -12.71 4.11
N VAL A 214 3.23 -11.73 4.87
CA VAL A 214 3.67 -10.33 4.74
C VAL A 214 5.13 -10.16 5.17
N LYS A 215 5.57 -10.78 6.27
CA LYS A 215 6.99 -10.76 6.68
C LYS A 215 7.90 -11.35 5.60
N ALA A 216 7.53 -12.47 5.01
CA ALA A 216 8.27 -13.08 3.91
C ALA A 216 8.29 -12.19 2.65
N PHE A 217 7.21 -11.47 2.37
CA PHE A 217 7.16 -10.49 1.29
C PHE A 217 8.05 -9.29 1.57
N CYS A 218 7.97 -8.72 2.77
CA CYS A 218 8.80 -7.59 3.19
C CYS A 218 10.30 -7.92 3.15
N SER A 219 10.70 -9.14 3.54
CA SER A 219 12.12 -9.56 3.45
C SER A 219 12.65 -9.60 2.01
N ARG A 220 11.78 -9.85 1.02
CA ARG A 220 12.15 -9.87 -0.41
C ARG A 220 12.05 -8.52 -1.12
N THR A 221 11.36 -7.57 -0.53
CA THR A 221 11.09 -6.25 -1.14
C THR A 221 11.75 -5.10 -0.40
N GLY A 222 12.26 -5.34 0.81
CA GLY A 222 12.82 -4.30 1.68
C GLY A 222 11.76 -3.39 2.32
N ILE A 223 10.46 -3.59 2.05
CA ILE A 223 9.39 -2.75 2.62
C ILE A 223 9.40 -2.88 4.13
N ASN A 224 9.53 -1.75 4.84
CA ASN A 224 9.60 -1.68 6.29
C ASN A 224 8.63 -0.66 6.93
N LEU A 225 7.78 -0.02 6.12
CA LEU A 225 6.69 0.84 6.61
C LEU A 225 5.54 0.83 5.59
N ALA A 226 4.56 -0.03 5.79
CA ALA A 226 3.36 -0.13 4.95
C ALA A 226 2.22 -0.89 5.64
N GLY A 227 0.99 -0.64 5.20
CA GLY A 227 -0.18 -1.47 5.50
C GLY A 227 -0.54 -2.33 4.30
N PHE A 228 -0.74 -3.63 4.52
CA PHE A 228 -1.11 -4.60 3.50
C PHE A 228 -2.57 -4.98 3.68
N ASP A 229 -3.33 -4.98 2.61
CA ASP A 229 -4.68 -5.51 2.57
C ASP A 229 -4.67 -6.91 1.97
N LEU A 230 -5.25 -7.86 2.70
CA LEU A 230 -5.33 -9.25 2.28
C LEU A 230 -6.78 -9.75 2.34
N LEU A 231 -7.09 -10.69 1.44
CA LEU A 231 -8.35 -11.42 1.45
C LEU A 231 -8.10 -12.90 1.73
N PHE A 232 -9.08 -13.52 2.38
CA PHE A 232 -9.22 -14.98 2.45
C PHE A 232 -10.54 -15.36 1.79
N SER A 233 -10.48 -16.25 0.82
CA SER A 233 -11.68 -16.76 0.16
C SER A 233 -12.47 -17.62 1.12
N SER A 234 -13.77 -17.32 1.24
CA SER A 234 -14.71 -18.16 2.01
C SER A 234 -15.10 -19.46 1.30
N GLN A 235 -14.75 -19.58 0.01
CA GLN A 235 -15.11 -20.73 -0.82
C GLN A 235 -13.96 -21.73 -1.06
N ARG A 236 -12.71 -21.34 -0.79
CA ARG A 236 -11.55 -22.21 -0.99
C ARG A 236 -11.36 -23.14 0.23
N LYS A 237 -11.13 -24.44 -0.03
CA LYS A 237 -10.86 -25.43 1.04
C LYS A 237 -9.60 -25.11 1.86
N ARG A 238 -8.59 -24.49 1.22
CA ARG A 238 -7.34 -24.09 1.88
C ARG A 238 -7.31 -22.57 2.03
N SER A 239 -7.10 -22.13 3.24
CA SER A 239 -6.94 -20.72 3.56
C SER A 239 -5.57 -20.23 3.08
N ILE A 240 -5.58 -19.37 2.06
CA ILE A 240 -4.37 -18.72 1.52
C ILE A 240 -4.61 -17.22 1.58
N PRO A 241 -3.71 -16.42 2.19
CA PRO A 241 -3.82 -14.98 2.17
C PRO A 241 -3.52 -14.44 0.77
N LEU A 242 -4.48 -13.75 0.17
CA LEU A 242 -4.37 -13.15 -1.15
C LEU A 242 -4.03 -11.67 -0.98
N PHE A 243 -2.88 -11.24 -1.47
CA PHE A 243 -2.46 -9.85 -1.45
C PHE A 243 -3.35 -9.01 -2.36
N LEU A 244 -3.98 -7.99 -1.80
CA LEU A 244 -4.94 -7.15 -2.51
C LEU A 244 -4.37 -5.76 -2.84
N GLU A 245 -3.72 -5.12 -1.86
CA GLU A 245 -3.20 -3.76 -1.98
C GLU A 245 -2.09 -3.49 -0.95
N ILE A 246 -1.14 -2.62 -1.30
CA ILE A 246 -0.13 -2.07 -0.40
C ILE A 246 -0.42 -0.59 -0.19
N ASN A 247 -0.61 -0.20 1.06
CA ASN A 247 -0.88 1.17 1.48
C ASN A 247 0.35 1.74 2.19
N TYR A 248 1.14 2.55 1.53
CA TYR A 248 2.29 3.24 2.14
C TYR A 248 1.87 4.43 3.02
N TYR A 249 0.63 4.89 2.85
CA TYR A 249 -0.02 5.85 3.74
C TYR A 249 -1.32 5.22 4.26
N PHE A 250 -1.35 4.86 5.53
CA PHE A 250 -2.43 4.07 6.11
C PHE A 250 -3.03 4.70 7.35
N GLY A 251 -4.32 4.42 7.61
CA GLY A 251 -5.04 4.90 8.79
C GLY A 251 -4.55 4.24 10.08
N ARG A 252 -4.62 4.95 11.19
CA ARG A 252 -4.04 4.57 12.49
C ARG A 252 -5.03 4.00 13.50
N ARG A 253 -6.33 3.97 13.17
CA ARG A 253 -7.37 3.49 14.10
C ARG A 253 -7.10 2.09 14.63
N GLY A 254 -6.73 1.15 13.75
CA GLY A 254 -6.40 -0.22 14.13
C GLY A 254 -5.07 -0.40 14.87
N LEU A 255 -4.30 0.67 15.03
CA LEU A 255 -3.04 0.69 15.76
C LEU A 255 -3.17 1.32 17.16
N GLY A 256 -4.39 1.61 17.59
CA GLY A 256 -4.65 2.31 18.85
C GLY A 256 -4.55 3.84 18.76
N GLY A 257 -4.60 4.40 17.54
CA GLY A 257 -4.57 5.85 17.31
C GLY A 257 -3.20 6.38 16.87
N SER A 258 -3.14 7.70 16.72
CA SER A 258 -1.91 8.36 16.23
C SER A 258 -0.77 8.34 17.25
N GLU A 259 -1.07 8.53 18.52
CA GLU A 259 -0.09 8.53 19.60
C GLU A 259 0.67 7.19 19.63
N ARG A 260 -0.06 6.08 19.79
CA ARG A 260 0.55 4.74 19.83
C ARG A 260 1.29 4.38 18.54
N PHE A 261 0.79 4.85 17.39
CA PHE A 261 1.51 4.68 16.12
C PHE A 261 2.87 5.37 16.15
N TYR A 262 2.93 6.64 16.60
CA TYR A 262 4.19 7.38 16.63
C TYR A 262 5.15 6.86 17.68
N GLU A 263 4.68 6.44 18.85
CA GLU A 263 5.51 5.74 19.86
C GLU A 263 6.17 4.49 19.25
N THR A 264 5.36 3.65 18.58
CA THR A 264 5.87 2.45 17.91
C THR A 264 6.86 2.79 16.81
N LEU A 265 6.56 3.79 15.97
CA LEU A 265 7.43 4.20 14.88
C LEU A 265 8.77 4.73 15.39
N ILE A 266 8.76 5.58 16.41
CA ILE A 266 9.97 6.12 17.05
C ILE A 266 10.83 4.97 17.60
N ALA A 267 10.23 4.06 18.36
CA ALA A 267 10.95 2.92 18.91
C ALA A 267 11.55 2.01 17.81
N GLU A 268 10.86 1.83 16.70
CA GLU A 268 11.36 1.04 15.57
C GLU A 268 12.46 1.76 14.78
N ILE A 269 12.41 3.09 14.67
CA ILE A 269 13.50 3.88 14.10
C ILE A 269 14.75 3.76 14.98
N GLU A 270 14.61 3.87 16.30
CA GLU A 270 15.73 3.70 17.24
C GLU A 270 16.37 2.31 17.12
N LYS A 271 15.56 1.25 17.12
CA LYS A 271 16.05 -0.12 16.89
C LYS A 271 16.72 -0.29 15.52
N TRP A 272 16.24 0.40 14.49
CA TRP A 272 16.86 0.37 13.18
C TRP A 272 18.21 1.08 13.19
N LEU A 273 18.33 2.23 13.84
CA LEU A 273 19.59 2.95 14.04
C LEU A 273 20.61 2.10 14.83
N ASP A 274 20.19 1.47 15.93
CA ASP A 274 21.05 0.58 16.70
C ASP A 274 21.61 -0.58 15.86
N ARG A 275 20.78 -1.19 14.98
CA ARG A 275 21.21 -2.28 14.09
C ARG A 275 22.27 -1.86 13.07
N ILE A 276 22.30 -0.60 12.68
CA ILE A 276 23.33 -0.05 11.77
C ILE A 276 24.48 0.62 12.52
N GLY A 277 24.53 0.48 13.85
CA GLY A 277 25.61 1.00 14.70
C GLY A 277 25.55 2.51 14.94
N LEU A 278 24.38 3.13 14.78
CA LEU A 278 24.14 4.55 15.01
C LEU A 278 23.24 4.77 16.21
N ARG A 279 23.47 5.85 16.96
CA ARG A 279 22.60 6.30 18.05
C ARG A 279 22.30 7.77 17.87
N SER A 280 21.04 8.15 18.03
CA SER A 280 20.66 9.56 18.10
C SER A 280 21.23 10.15 19.41
N ALA A 281 21.83 11.32 19.31
CA ALA A 281 22.29 12.07 20.49
C ALA A 281 21.09 12.73 21.20
N ARG A 282 20.07 11.94 21.61
CA ARG A 282 19.02 12.46 22.47
C ARG A 282 19.64 12.85 23.82
N THR A 283 19.68 14.14 24.07
CA THR A 283 19.86 14.65 25.44
C THR A 283 18.50 14.49 26.14
N PHE A 284 18.45 13.60 27.16
CA PHE A 284 17.31 13.49 28.08
C PHE A 284 17.20 14.76 28.92
#